data_ed0bcb266b4fbe91c2cb77c074d7d75e
#
_entry.id   ed0bcb266b4fbe91c2cb77c074d7d75e
#
_cell.length_a   1.000
_cell.length_b   1.000
_cell.length_c   1.000
_cell.angle_alpha   90.00
_cell.angle_beta   90.00
_cell.angle_gamma   90.00
#
_symmetry.space_group_name_H-M   'P 1'
#
loop_
_entity.id
_entity.type
_entity.pdbx_description
1 polymer ?
#
loop_
_entity_poly.entity_id
_entity_poly.type
_entity_poly.pdbx_seq_one_letter_code
_entity_poly.pdbx_strand_id
1 'polypeptide(L)'
;MFRKLFVFLMAVVMVSCNRQEGAGKWRAEHVIFIGLDGLTSQSVTTANCPNIKSVMDAGCYTLEKRTVTPTVSGPNWSAMFCGVPVEMNGLVGNSGKPDYKPLVVNENGVFPTIFSEIRKANPDAEMGCVMEWWDGIRPIIDERVFNYVQDVKSCEIGCMECTEYCQRYIREKKPAILFVHVNQPDLAGHVKGYDTEEYNQAIEAVDGEIGAIIQALKDAGIYDRSVILLSSDHGGFDHLHGGITMNEMETLFAVSGKGIRKGGKLEGTMMQFDIAPTIGKIFGIQEPQYWRGKAADVFE
;
A
#
# COMPACT_ATOMS: atom_id res chain seq x y z
N MET A 1 -6.84 -17.47 72.74
CA MET A 1 -7.46 -16.57 71.77
C MET A 1 -6.42 -16.25 70.73
N PHE A 2 -6.28 -17.12 69.65
CA PHE A 2 -5.25 -17.01 68.61
C PHE A 2 -5.89 -16.44 67.35
N ARG A 3 -5.47 -15.22 66.98
CA ARG A 3 -5.83 -14.61 65.69
C ARG A 3 -4.94 -15.19 64.60
N LYS A 4 -5.51 -15.93 63.64
CA LYS A 4 -4.85 -16.36 62.43
C LYS A 4 -4.82 -15.19 61.42
N LEU A 5 -3.63 -14.74 61.09
CA LEU A 5 -3.37 -13.76 60.07
C LEU A 5 -3.32 -14.48 58.68
N PHE A 6 -4.31 -14.21 57.83
CA PHE A 6 -4.31 -14.71 56.43
C PHE A 6 -3.53 -13.71 55.57
N VAL A 7 -2.36 -14.11 55.12
CA VAL A 7 -1.59 -13.37 54.12
C VAL A 7 -2.09 -13.81 52.74
N PHE A 8 -2.74 -12.89 52.02
CA PHE A 8 -3.12 -13.11 50.62
C PHE A 8 -1.89 -12.81 49.74
N LEU A 9 -1.30 -13.87 49.18
CA LEU A 9 -0.23 -13.75 48.19
C LEU A 9 -0.87 -13.47 46.83
N MET A 10 -0.83 -12.22 46.35
CA MET A 10 -1.20 -11.86 44.98
C MET A 10 -0.08 -12.31 44.05
N ALA A 11 -0.33 -13.41 43.33
CA ALA A 11 0.53 -13.81 42.24
C ALA A 11 0.28 -12.89 41.04
N VAL A 12 1.22 -11.97 40.79
CA VAL A 12 1.27 -11.19 39.56
C VAL A 12 1.71 -12.15 38.46
N VAL A 13 0.76 -12.59 37.65
CA VAL A 13 1.08 -13.32 36.40
C VAL A 13 1.61 -12.30 35.41
N MET A 14 2.94 -12.23 35.32
CA MET A 14 3.59 -11.54 34.20
C MET A 14 3.33 -12.38 32.94
N VAL A 15 2.37 -11.95 32.12
CA VAL A 15 2.22 -12.46 30.77
C VAL A 15 3.44 -11.98 29.99
N SER A 16 4.44 -12.84 29.92
CA SER A 16 5.55 -12.68 28.99
C SER A 16 4.99 -12.84 27.59
N CYS A 17 4.86 -11.72 26.85
CA CYS A 17 4.68 -11.78 25.42
C CYS A 17 5.89 -12.52 24.81
N ASN A 18 5.72 -13.81 24.55
CA ASN A 18 6.64 -14.54 23.67
C ASN A 18 6.54 -13.93 22.28
N ARG A 19 7.40 -12.96 21.97
CA ARG A 19 7.69 -12.61 20.57
C ARG A 19 8.31 -13.85 19.95
N GLN A 20 7.64 -14.41 18.95
CA GLN A 20 8.22 -15.47 18.13
C GLN A 20 9.58 -14.99 17.61
N GLU A 21 10.64 -15.77 17.91
CA GLU A 21 11.96 -15.57 17.36
C GLU A 21 11.87 -15.75 15.84
N GLY A 22 11.96 -14.63 15.09
CA GLY A 22 11.89 -14.64 13.61
C GLY A 22 11.52 -13.32 12.98
N ALA A 23 10.74 -12.46 13.62
CA ALA A 23 10.45 -11.12 13.11
C ALA A 23 11.53 -10.13 13.53
N GLY A 24 12.16 -9.46 12.57
CA GLY A 24 13.06 -8.34 12.82
C GLY A 24 12.33 -7.18 13.53
N LYS A 25 13.10 -6.24 14.06
CA LYS A 25 12.52 -5.04 14.67
C LYS A 25 11.86 -4.17 13.60
N TRP A 26 10.62 -3.76 13.80
CA TRP A 26 9.93 -2.79 12.96
C TRP A 26 10.68 -1.46 12.89
N ARG A 27 10.82 -0.90 11.70
CA ARG A 27 11.44 0.41 11.47
C ARG A 27 10.46 1.55 11.74
N ALA A 28 9.18 1.33 11.47
CA ALA A 28 8.08 2.22 11.76
C ALA A 28 6.93 1.44 12.40
N GLU A 29 6.09 2.13 13.20
CA GLU A 29 4.93 1.52 13.84
C GLU A 29 3.73 1.44 12.90
N HIS A 30 3.65 2.38 11.94
CA HIS A 30 2.52 2.54 11.04
C HIS A 30 3.00 2.69 9.59
N VAL A 31 2.31 2.05 8.65
CA VAL A 31 2.50 2.23 7.21
C VAL A 31 1.15 2.59 6.61
N ILE A 32 1.09 3.72 5.92
CA ILE A 32 -0.07 4.11 5.12
C ILE A 32 0.33 3.97 3.66
N PHE A 33 -0.18 2.92 3.03
CA PHE A 33 0.06 2.64 1.62
C PHE A 33 -1.14 3.12 0.80
N ILE A 34 -0.96 4.21 0.07
CA ILE A 34 -1.98 4.81 -0.79
C ILE A 34 -1.66 4.44 -2.23
N GLY A 35 -2.54 3.67 -2.82
CA GLY A 35 -2.50 3.23 -4.21
C GLY A 35 -3.39 4.13 -5.07
N LEU A 36 -2.80 4.69 -6.13
CA LEU A 36 -3.41 5.64 -7.04
C LEU A 36 -3.57 4.95 -8.40
N ASP A 37 -4.80 4.56 -8.75
CA ASP A 37 -5.03 3.83 -9.99
C ASP A 37 -4.78 4.71 -11.21
N GLY A 38 -4.01 4.20 -12.17
CA GLY A 38 -3.78 4.83 -13.46
C GLY A 38 -3.01 6.15 -13.45
N LEU A 39 -2.25 6.48 -12.39
CA LEU A 39 -1.52 7.75 -12.31
C LEU A 39 -0.26 7.75 -13.19
N THR A 40 -0.27 8.57 -14.24
CA THR A 40 0.90 8.76 -15.12
C THR A 40 1.99 9.56 -14.43
N SER A 41 3.25 9.19 -14.65
CA SER A 41 4.40 9.92 -14.12
C SER A 41 4.50 11.34 -14.68
N GLN A 42 4.09 11.54 -15.93
CA GLN A 42 4.12 12.85 -16.57
C GLN A 42 3.19 13.83 -15.84
N SER A 43 1.97 13.40 -15.54
CA SER A 43 0.99 14.27 -14.87
C SER A 43 1.35 14.64 -13.44
N VAL A 44 2.14 13.82 -12.73
CA VAL A 44 2.71 14.21 -11.43
C VAL A 44 3.57 15.48 -11.54
N THR A 45 4.21 15.70 -12.70
CA THR A 45 5.05 16.89 -12.92
C THR A 45 4.24 18.13 -13.31
N THR A 46 3.11 17.96 -13.97
CA THR A 46 2.29 19.04 -14.54
C THR A 46 1.13 19.46 -13.64
N ALA A 47 0.48 18.52 -12.94
CA ALA A 47 -0.62 18.81 -12.03
C ALA A 47 -0.16 19.56 -10.76
N ASN A 48 -1.08 20.33 -10.19
CA ASN A 48 -0.87 20.99 -8.90
C ASN A 48 -1.13 20.01 -7.74
N CYS A 49 -0.13 19.17 -7.42
CA CYS A 49 -0.22 18.11 -6.42
C CYS A 49 0.80 18.31 -5.27
N PRO A 50 0.62 19.33 -4.42
CA PRO A 50 1.57 19.70 -3.37
C PRO A 50 1.76 18.61 -2.29
N ASN A 51 0.72 17.81 -1.97
CA ASN A 51 0.83 16.76 -0.97
C ASN A 51 1.64 15.56 -1.48
N ILE A 52 1.42 15.11 -2.73
CA ILE A 52 2.27 14.11 -3.40
C ILE A 52 3.71 14.59 -3.43
N LYS A 53 3.95 15.83 -3.90
CA LYS A 53 5.30 16.43 -3.94
C LYS A 53 5.92 16.54 -2.55
N SER A 54 5.15 16.82 -1.50
CA SER A 54 5.67 16.86 -0.13
C SER A 54 6.16 15.50 0.37
N VAL A 55 5.51 14.40 -0.02
CA VAL A 55 5.97 13.04 0.28
C VAL A 55 7.27 12.73 -0.47
N MET A 56 7.36 13.13 -1.75
CA MET A 56 8.58 12.99 -2.57
C MET A 56 9.76 13.74 -1.96
N ASP A 57 9.57 15.01 -1.58
CA ASP A 57 10.61 15.89 -1.04
C ASP A 57 11.07 15.49 0.37
N ALA A 58 10.14 14.91 1.17
CA ALA A 58 10.44 14.48 2.53
C ALA A 58 11.16 13.11 2.61
N GLY A 59 11.24 12.37 1.51
CA GLY A 59 11.79 11.02 1.49
C GLY A 59 12.52 10.66 0.21
N CYS A 60 12.12 9.54 -0.39
CA CYS A 60 12.66 9.02 -1.65
C CYS A 60 11.54 8.80 -2.65
N TYR A 61 11.83 8.97 -3.93
CA TYR A 61 10.85 8.75 -5.00
C TYR A 61 11.49 8.34 -6.32
N THR A 62 10.69 7.76 -7.20
CA THR A 62 10.97 7.66 -8.63
C THR A 62 9.67 7.84 -9.42
N LEU A 63 9.78 8.46 -10.58
CA LEU A 63 8.73 8.54 -11.59
C LEU A 63 8.92 7.51 -12.71
N GLU A 64 9.91 6.63 -12.56
CA GLU A 64 10.34 5.65 -13.55
C GLU A 64 10.19 4.21 -12.99
N LYS A 65 9.28 4.01 -12.01
CA LYS A 65 8.97 2.67 -11.53
C LYS A 65 8.29 1.89 -12.65
N ARG A 66 8.82 0.71 -12.97
CA ARG A 66 8.36 -0.12 -14.09
C ARG A 66 7.24 -1.05 -13.67
N THR A 67 6.13 -0.95 -14.38
CA THR A 67 4.98 -1.86 -14.27
C THR A 67 5.32 -3.25 -14.77
N VAL A 68 4.45 -4.23 -14.51
CA VAL A 68 4.44 -5.51 -15.22
C VAL A 68 3.54 -5.41 -16.46
N THR A 69 3.76 -6.29 -17.43
CA THR A 69 2.89 -6.40 -18.61
C THR A 69 1.93 -7.58 -18.46
N PRO A 70 0.67 -7.39 -18.88
CA PRO A 70 0.08 -6.17 -19.43
C PRO A 70 -0.05 -5.06 -18.39
N THR A 71 -0.05 -3.79 -18.85
CA THR A 71 -0.19 -2.61 -17.98
C THR A 71 -1.66 -2.41 -17.60
N VAL A 72 -2.21 -3.39 -16.89
CA VAL A 72 -3.60 -3.51 -16.44
C VAL A 72 -3.61 -3.59 -14.92
N SER A 73 -4.65 -3.06 -14.28
CA SER A 73 -4.71 -2.89 -12.82
C SER A 73 -4.51 -4.21 -12.05
N GLY A 74 -5.28 -5.27 -12.35
CA GLY A 74 -5.19 -6.54 -11.63
C GLY A 74 -3.79 -7.13 -11.56
N PRO A 75 -3.08 -7.36 -12.70
CA PRO A 75 -1.69 -7.81 -12.74
C PRO A 75 -0.75 -6.94 -11.91
N ASN A 76 -0.90 -5.62 -12.02
CA ASN A 76 0.01 -4.67 -11.39
C ASN A 76 -0.22 -4.55 -9.88
N TRP A 77 -1.48 -4.48 -9.42
CA TRP A 77 -1.79 -4.57 -7.99
C TRP A 77 -1.32 -5.90 -7.41
N SER A 78 -1.56 -7.02 -8.12
CA SER A 78 -1.09 -8.33 -7.67
C SER A 78 0.43 -8.39 -7.55
N ALA A 79 1.16 -7.88 -8.55
CA ALA A 79 2.62 -7.84 -8.51
C ALA A 79 3.14 -7.02 -7.32
N MET A 80 2.53 -5.85 -7.03
CA MET A 80 2.86 -5.02 -5.88
C MET A 80 2.66 -5.73 -4.55
N PHE A 81 1.54 -6.46 -4.41
CA PHE A 81 1.23 -7.11 -3.13
C PHE A 81 2.01 -8.40 -2.93
N CYS A 82 2.27 -9.14 -4.02
CA CYS A 82 2.89 -10.47 -3.94
C CYS A 82 4.42 -10.45 -4.02
N GLY A 83 5.04 -9.33 -4.45
CA GLY A 83 6.50 -9.23 -4.61
C GLY A 83 7.04 -10.11 -5.73
N VAL A 84 6.22 -10.44 -6.74
CA VAL A 84 6.56 -11.31 -7.87
C VAL A 84 5.93 -10.81 -9.18
N PRO A 85 6.53 -11.11 -10.33
CA PRO A 85 5.92 -10.83 -11.63
C PRO A 85 4.76 -11.79 -11.93
N VAL A 86 3.98 -11.46 -12.97
CA VAL A 86 2.70 -12.12 -13.32
C VAL A 86 2.82 -13.61 -13.65
N GLU A 87 3.91 -14.05 -14.26
CA GLU A 87 4.15 -15.46 -14.56
C GLU A 87 4.27 -16.34 -13.30
N MET A 88 4.47 -15.75 -12.13
CA MET A 88 4.55 -16.47 -10.87
C MET A 88 3.23 -16.46 -10.09
N ASN A 89 2.51 -15.34 -10.09
CA ASN A 89 1.20 -15.27 -9.43
C ASN A 89 0.04 -15.71 -10.34
N GLY A 90 0.28 -15.77 -11.65
CA GLY A 90 -0.66 -16.29 -12.65
C GLY A 90 -1.76 -15.34 -13.07
N LEU A 91 -1.77 -14.08 -12.61
CA LEU A 91 -2.82 -13.11 -12.88
C LEU A 91 -2.40 -12.17 -14.02
N VAL A 92 -3.07 -12.23 -15.17
CA VAL A 92 -2.78 -11.39 -16.35
C VAL A 92 -3.94 -10.50 -16.79
N GLY A 93 -5.04 -10.47 -16.03
CA GLY A 93 -6.21 -9.64 -16.32
C GLY A 93 -6.92 -9.16 -15.06
N ASN A 94 -8.04 -8.46 -15.21
CA ASN A 94 -8.81 -7.85 -14.12
C ASN A 94 -9.86 -8.79 -13.49
N SER A 95 -9.83 -10.09 -13.82
CA SER A 95 -10.79 -11.06 -13.25
C SER A 95 -10.62 -11.29 -11.75
N GLY A 96 -9.48 -10.87 -11.19
CA GLY A 96 -9.08 -11.17 -9.81
C GLY A 96 -8.76 -12.65 -9.55
N LYS A 97 -8.91 -13.51 -10.55
CA LYS A 97 -8.56 -14.93 -10.48
C LYS A 97 -7.37 -15.21 -11.37
N PRO A 98 -6.42 -16.04 -10.91
CA PRO A 98 -5.29 -16.43 -11.74
C PRO A 98 -5.75 -17.08 -13.05
N ASP A 99 -5.22 -16.59 -14.17
CA ASP A 99 -5.43 -17.16 -15.49
C ASP A 99 -4.56 -18.41 -15.70
N TYR A 100 -3.46 -18.48 -14.96
CA TYR A 100 -2.53 -19.61 -14.94
C TYR A 100 -2.29 -20.06 -13.49
N LYS A 101 -1.85 -21.31 -13.35
CA LYS A 101 -1.57 -21.88 -12.01
C LYS A 101 -0.46 -21.07 -11.31
N PRO A 102 -0.76 -20.45 -10.15
CA PRO A 102 0.24 -19.76 -9.36
C PRO A 102 1.37 -20.71 -8.89
N LEU A 103 2.57 -20.16 -8.73
CA LEU A 103 3.73 -20.93 -8.22
C LEU A 103 3.49 -21.40 -6.79
N VAL A 104 2.92 -20.56 -5.96
CA VAL A 104 2.58 -20.81 -4.56
C VAL A 104 1.17 -20.31 -4.27
N VAL A 105 0.45 -20.96 -3.37
CA VAL A 105 -0.78 -20.46 -2.77
C VAL A 105 -0.76 -20.69 -1.26
N ASN A 106 -1.40 -19.80 -0.51
CA ASN A 106 -1.64 -20.00 0.92
C ASN A 106 -2.77 -21.02 1.16
N GLU A 107 -3.10 -21.31 2.39
CA GLU A 107 -4.18 -22.21 2.81
C GLU A 107 -5.56 -21.84 2.25
N ASN A 108 -5.72 -20.60 1.83
CA ASN A 108 -6.94 -20.04 1.28
C ASN A 108 -6.98 -20.03 -0.25
N GLY A 109 -5.95 -20.59 -0.90
CA GLY A 109 -5.85 -20.64 -2.36
C GLY A 109 -5.43 -19.34 -3.04
N VAL A 110 -5.00 -18.34 -2.27
CA VAL A 110 -4.53 -17.03 -2.75
C VAL A 110 -3.02 -17.02 -2.75
N PHE A 111 -2.38 -16.35 -3.74
CA PHE A 111 -0.94 -16.14 -3.69
C PHE A 111 -0.60 -15.29 -2.44
N PRO A 112 0.43 -15.66 -1.64
CA PRO A 112 0.77 -14.90 -0.43
C PRO A 112 1.12 -13.45 -0.76
N THR A 113 0.50 -12.52 -0.03
CA THR A 113 0.72 -11.07 -0.18
C THR A 113 1.54 -10.53 0.97
N ILE A 114 2.07 -9.32 0.83
CA ILE A 114 2.73 -8.61 1.94
C ILE A 114 1.84 -8.51 3.18
N PHE A 115 0.52 -8.38 2.98
CA PHE A 115 -0.44 -8.34 4.10
C PHE A 115 -0.51 -9.67 4.84
N SER A 116 -0.51 -10.80 4.13
CA SER A 116 -0.46 -12.13 4.76
C SER A 116 0.87 -12.38 5.47
N GLU A 117 1.98 -11.89 4.92
CA GLU A 117 3.29 -12.01 5.56
C GLU A 117 3.39 -11.13 6.84
N ILE A 118 2.79 -9.94 6.84
CA ILE A 118 2.69 -9.10 8.06
C ILE A 118 1.85 -9.83 9.11
N ARG A 119 0.69 -10.37 8.75
CA ARG A 119 -0.19 -11.11 9.67
C ARG A 119 0.51 -12.34 10.27
N LYS A 120 1.24 -13.08 9.44
CA LYS A 120 2.03 -14.24 9.88
C LYS A 120 3.16 -13.85 10.85
N ALA A 121 3.86 -12.76 10.57
CA ALA A 121 4.94 -12.26 11.43
C ALA A 121 4.43 -11.62 12.72
N ASN A 122 3.24 -10.99 12.68
CA ASN A 122 2.60 -10.37 13.84
C ASN A 122 1.08 -10.63 13.80
N PRO A 123 0.60 -11.70 14.47
CA PRO A 123 -0.81 -12.06 14.51
C PRO A 123 -1.73 -10.98 15.09
N ASP A 124 -1.22 -10.10 15.94
CA ASP A 124 -1.98 -9.04 16.62
C ASP A 124 -1.93 -7.69 15.90
N ALA A 125 -1.27 -7.60 14.74
CA ALA A 125 -1.18 -6.34 14.01
C ALA A 125 -2.57 -5.83 13.60
N GLU A 126 -2.90 -4.59 13.94
CA GLU A 126 -4.11 -3.92 13.46
C GLU A 126 -3.91 -3.54 12.00
N MET A 127 -4.70 -4.11 11.08
CA MET A 127 -4.53 -3.96 9.64
C MET A 127 -5.85 -3.59 8.99
N GLY A 128 -5.82 -2.55 8.16
CA GLY A 128 -7.00 -2.06 7.45
C GLY A 128 -6.81 -1.99 5.95
N CYS A 129 -7.94 -2.05 5.26
CA CYS A 129 -8.03 -1.88 3.82
C CYS A 129 -9.28 -1.09 3.47
N VAL A 130 -9.14 0.01 2.72
CA VAL A 130 -10.23 0.83 2.19
C VAL A 130 -10.04 0.95 0.69
N MET A 131 -11.02 0.55 -0.10
CA MET A 131 -10.84 0.40 -1.54
C MET A 131 -12.06 0.85 -2.32
N GLU A 132 -11.82 1.59 -3.40
CA GLU A 132 -12.85 1.99 -4.35
C GLU A 132 -13.09 0.99 -5.48
N TRP A 133 -12.15 0.10 -5.75
CA TRP A 133 -12.28 -0.97 -6.76
C TRP A 133 -12.23 -2.35 -6.10
N TRP A 134 -13.23 -2.61 -5.27
CA TRP A 134 -13.31 -3.82 -4.48
C TRP A 134 -13.29 -5.12 -5.29
N ASP A 135 -14.11 -5.19 -6.34
CA ASP A 135 -14.26 -6.40 -7.15
C ASP A 135 -12.96 -6.83 -7.85
N GLY A 136 -12.08 -5.89 -8.17
CA GLY A 136 -10.78 -6.17 -8.77
C GLY A 136 -9.69 -6.55 -7.77
N ILE A 137 -9.68 -5.90 -6.60
CA ILE A 137 -8.60 -6.09 -5.61
C ILE A 137 -8.92 -7.19 -4.60
N ARG A 138 -10.16 -7.33 -4.18
CA ARG A 138 -10.61 -8.35 -3.22
C ARG A 138 -10.10 -9.76 -3.51
N PRO A 139 -10.18 -10.27 -4.75
CA PRO A 139 -9.70 -11.61 -5.04
C PRO A 139 -8.17 -11.76 -4.97
N ILE A 140 -7.44 -10.66 -5.07
CA ILE A 140 -5.97 -10.64 -5.05
C ILE A 140 -5.44 -10.64 -3.61
N ILE A 141 -6.11 -9.93 -2.72
CA ILE A 141 -5.78 -9.87 -1.30
C ILE A 141 -6.59 -10.92 -0.54
N ASP A 142 -5.99 -11.57 0.43
CA ASP A 142 -6.75 -12.40 1.37
C ASP A 142 -7.41 -11.50 2.41
N GLU A 143 -8.70 -11.14 2.21
CA GLU A 143 -9.41 -10.20 3.10
C GLU A 143 -9.42 -10.64 4.57
N ARG A 144 -9.25 -11.94 4.83
CA ARG A 144 -9.25 -12.51 6.19
C ARG A 144 -8.04 -12.09 7.03
N VAL A 145 -6.99 -11.56 6.40
CA VAL A 145 -5.82 -11.07 7.13
C VAL A 145 -6.03 -9.67 7.73
N PHE A 146 -7.08 -8.95 7.31
CA PHE A 146 -7.38 -7.61 7.79
C PHE A 146 -8.36 -7.61 8.97
N ASN A 147 -8.20 -6.64 9.88
CA ASN A 147 -9.15 -6.36 10.95
C ASN A 147 -10.31 -5.49 10.47
N TYR A 148 -10.06 -4.68 9.45
CA TYR A 148 -11.02 -3.76 8.87
C TYR A 148 -10.91 -3.77 7.35
N VAL A 149 -12.03 -3.98 6.69
CA VAL A 149 -12.17 -3.90 5.23
C VAL A 149 -13.37 -3.03 4.93
N GLN A 150 -13.16 -2.01 4.11
CA GLN A 150 -14.22 -1.13 3.66
C GLN A 150 -14.21 -1.07 2.13
N ASP A 151 -15.30 -1.52 1.55
CA ASP A 151 -15.64 -1.30 0.15
C ASP A 151 -16.31 0.07 0.02
N VAL A 152 -15.79 0.90 -0.87
CA VAL A 152 -16.32 2.22 -1.20
C VAL A 152 -16.67 2.20 -2.68
N LYS A 153 -17.85 2.65 -3.05
CA LYS A 153 -18.17 2.81 -4.46
C LYS A 153 -17.27 3.87 -5.07
N SER A 154 -16.66 3.57 -6.20
CA SER A 154 -15.96 4.56 -7.00
C SER A 154 -16.83 5.79 -7.20
N CYS A 155 -16.36 6.92 -6.78
CA CYS A 155 -17.09 8.17 -6.78
C CYS A 155 -16.60 9.11 -7.88
N GLU A 156 -17.37 10.16 -8.12
CA GLU A 156 -16.96 11.28 -8.95
C GLU A 156 -15.74 12.00 -8.34
N ILE A 157 -15.02 12.75 -9.17
CA ILE A 157 -13.86 13.56 -8.75
C ILE A 157 -14.21 14.40 -7.52
N GLY A 158 -13.38 14.34 -6.48
CA GLY A 158 -13.56 15.09 -5.23
C GLY A 158 -14.52 14.45 -4.23
N CYS A 159 -14.94 13.21 -4.45
CA CYS A 159 -15.67 12.45 -3.44
C CYS A 159 -14.72 12.04 -2.31
N MET A 160 -15.05 12.42 -1.09
CA MET A 160 -14.20 12.19 0.10
C MET A 160 -14.58 10.94 0.89
N GLU A 161 -15.50 10.10 0.42
CA GLU A 161 -16.02 8.97 1.21
C GLU A 161 -14.91 7.98 1.59
N CYS A 162 -14.04 7.62 0.65
CA CYS A 162 -12.89 6.76 0.91
C CYS A 162 -11.97 7.38 1.97
N THR A 163 -11.67 8.66 1.83
CA THR A 163 -10.83 9.42 2.76
C THR A 163 -11.44 9.51 4.15
N GLU A 164 -12.75 9.71 4.28
CA GLU A 164 -13.46 9.76 5.57
C GLU A 164 -13.37 8.43 6.34
N TYR A 165 -13.52 7.29 5.64
CA TYR A 165 -13.29 5.97 6.23
C TYR A 165 -11.85 5.80 6.71
N CYS A 166 -10.87 6.20 5.91
CA CYS A 166 -9.45 6.16 6.28
C CYS A 166 -9.17 7.02 7.50
N GLN A 167 -9.63 8.26 7.53
CA GLN A 167 -9.44 9.19 8.64
C GLN A 167 -10.03 8.66 9.95
N ARG A 168 -11.24 8.11 9.90
CA ARG A 168 -11.90 7.51 11.06
C ARG A 168 -11.09 6.33 11.58
N TYR A 169 -10.71 5.40 10.71
CA TYR A 169 -9.96 4.22 11.09
C TYR A 169 -8.57 4.56 11.66
N ILE A 170 -7.87 5.52 11.08
CA ILE A 170 -6.59 6.03 11.59
C ILE A 170 -6.74 6.57 13.02
N ARG A 171 -7.74 7.43 13.26
CA ARG A 171 -7.96 8.04 14.60
C ARG A 171 -8.34 7.02 15.65
N GLU A 172 -9.21 6.08 15.31
CA GLU A 172 -9.77 5.11 16.26
C GLU A 172 -8.83 3.94 16.54
N LYS A 173 -8.14 3.44 15.51
CA LYS A 173 -7.41 2.17 15.57
C LYS A 173 -5.90 2.30 15.48
N LYS A 174 -5.37 3.37 14.90
CA LYS A 174 -3.92 3.57 14.72
C LYS A 174 -3.28 2.32 14.10
N PRO A 175 -3.69 1.92 12.89
CA PRO A 175 -3.31 0.63 12.31
C PRO A 175 -1.80 0.51 12.08
N ALA A 176 -1.29 -0.72 12.18
CA ALA A 176 0.08 -1.04 11.77
C ALA A 176 0.25 -0.84 10.26
N ILE A 177 -0.75 -1.27 9.46
CA ILE A 177 -0.82 -0.96 8.04
C ILE A 177 -2.25 -0.61 7.64
N LEU A 178 -2.40 0.44 6.85
CA LEU A 178 -3.61 0.77 6.13
C LEU A 178 -3.29 0.83 4.64
N PHE A 179 -3.92 -0.04 3.86
CA PHE A 179 -3.94 0.07 2.41
C PHE A 179 -5.16 0.87 1.98
N VAL A 180 -4.94 1.86 1.13
CA VAL A 180 -5.98 2.71 0.56
C VAL A 180 -5.87 2.61 -0.96
N HIS A 181 -6.95 2.25 -1.63
CA HIS A 181 -7.03 2.27 -3.09
C HIS A 181 -7.98 3.38 -3.53
N VAL A 182 -7.48 4.28 -4.33
CA VAL A 182 -8.25 5.35 -4.96
C VAL A 182 -8.32 5.07 -6.46
N ASN A 183 -9.54 4.97 -7.00
CA ASN A 183 -9.80 4.63 -8.40
C ASN A 183 -9.54 5.82 -9.36
N GLN A 184 -9.31 7.00 -8.81
CA GLN A 184 -8.84 8.15 -9.56
C GLN A 184 -7.29 8.17 -9.54
N PRO A 185 -6.64 8.69 -10.59
CA PRO A 185 -7.22 9.37 -11.74
C PRO A 185 -7.59 8.46 -12.94
N ASP A 186 -7.53 7.12 -12.79
CA ASP A 186 -7.79 6.17 -13.89
C ASP A 186 -9.17 6.36 -14.54
N LEU A 187 -10.20 6.50 -13.71
CA LEU A 187 -11.56 6.75 -14.20
C LEU A 187 -11.63 8.03 -15.05
N ALA A 188 -10.93 9.10 -14.64
CA ALA A 188 -10.84 10.33 -15.43
C ALA A 188 -10.08 10.08 -16.73
N GLY A 189 -9.00 9.29 -16.71
CA GLY A 189 -8.23 8.88 -17.87
C GLY A 189 -9.10 8.18 -18.92
N HIS A 190 -9.91 7.23 -18.50
CA HIS A 190 -10.84 6.52 -19.40
C HIS A 190 -11.93 7.41 -20.01
N VAL A 191 -12.44 8.39 -19.24
CA VAL A 191 -13.57 9.23 -19.68
C VAL A 191 -13.10 10.48 -20.42
N LYS A 192 -11.99 11.08 -20.02
CA LYS A 192 -11.51 12.38 -20.50
C LYS A 192 -10.21 12.31 -21.28
N GLY A 193 -9.49 11.19 -21.19
CA GLY A 193 -8.15 10.99 -21.73
C GLY A 193 -7.07 11.25 -20.68
N TYR A 194 -6.03 10.41 -20.69
CA TYR A 194 -4.85 10.60 -19.85
C TYR A 194 -4.07 11.85 -20.27
N ASP A 195 -3.43 12.47 -19.31
CA ASP A 195 -2.61 13.69 -19.47
C ASP A 195 -3.40 14.93 -19.99
N THR A 196 -4.73 14.90 -19.92
CA THR A 196 -5.59 16.06 -20.20
C THR A 196 -5.72 16.97 -18.99
N GLU A 197 -6.29 18.17 -19.17
CA GLU A 197 -6.57 19.09 -18.07
C GLU A 197 -7.54 18.49 -17.07
N GLU A 198 -8.60 17.81 -17.52
CA GLU A 198 -9.57 17.16 -16.66
C GLU A 198 -8.98 16.00 -15.89
N TYR A 199 -8.04 15.27 -16.48
CA TYR A 199 -7.29 14.23 -15.79
C TYR A 199 -6.36 14.84 -14.71
N ASN A 200 -5.70 15.97 -14.99
CA ASN A 200 -4.92 16.70 -14.00
C ASN A 200 -5.78 17.21 -12.84
N GLN A 201 -7.00 17.67 -13.10
CA GLN A 201 -7.95 18.06 -12.05
C GLN A 201 -8.34 16.87 -11.15
N ALA A 202 -8.44 15.66 -11.70
CA ALA A 202 -8.66 14.47 -10.89
C ALA A 202 -7.46 14.18 -9.97
N ILE A 203 -6.23 14.35 -10.47
CA ILE A 203 -5.00 14.22 -9.64
C ILE A 203 -4.99 15.26 -8.52
N GLU A 204 -5.36 16.50 -8.80
CA GLU A 204 -5.42 17.58 -7.81
C GLU A 204 -6.45 17.29 -6.69
N ALA A 205 -7.59 16.69 -7.05
CA ALA A 205 -8.58 16.25 -6.07
C ALA A 205 -8.02 15.13 -5.17
N VAL A 206 -7.41 14.09 -5.77
CA VAL A 206 -6.76 12.99 -5.05
C VAL A 206 -5.61 13.49 -4.17
N ASP A 207 -4.86 14.49 -4.63
CA ASP A 207 -3.82 15.13 -3.80
C ASP A 207 -4.40 15.74 -2.53
N GLY A 208 -5.59 16.36 -2.63
CA GLY A 208 -6.33 16.86 -1.46
C GLY A 208 -6.72 15.74 -0.49
N GLU A 209 -7.13 14.57 -1.00
CA GLU A 209 -7.44 13.39 -0.19
C GLU A 209 -6.21 12.86 0.54
N ILE A 210 -5.06 12.78 -0.15
CA ILE A 210 -3.77 12.41 0.46
C ILE A 210 -3.43 13.39 1.60
N GLY A 211 -3.59 14.69 1.36
CA GLY A 211 -3.39 15.72 2.39
C GLY A 211 -4.28 15.51 3.62
N ALA A 212 -5.54 15.16 3.42
CA ALA A 212 -6.49 14.88 4.49
C ALA A 212 -6.14 13.61 5.29
N ILE A 213 -5.64 12.56 4.63
CA ILE A 213 -5.13 11.33 5.29
C ILE A 213 -3.88 11.65 6.11
N ILE A 214 -2.95 12.43 5.56
CA ILE A 214 -1.75 12.89 6.27
C ILE A 214 -2.14 13.71 7.51
N GLN A 215 -3.13 14.58 7.40
CA GLN A 215 -3.62 15.37 8.53
C GLN A 215 -4.21 14.46 9.63
N ALA A 216 -4.94 13.40 9.26
CA ALA A 216 -5.46 12.44 10.23
C ALA A 216 -4.35 11.72 11.04
N LEU A 217 -3.20 11.43 10.44
CA LEU A 217 -2.04 10.88 11.15
C LEU A 217 -1.49 11.86 12.18
N LYS A 218 -1.45 13.16 11.83
CA LYS A 218 -1.02 14.24 12.74
C LYS A 218 -2.00 14.39 13.91
N ASP A 219 -3.28 14.43 13.62
CA ASP A 219 -4.36 14.53 14.63
C ASP A 219 -4.38 13.33 15.57
N ALA A 220 -4.08 12.13 15.06
CA ALA A 220 -3.98 10.91 15.87
C ALA A 220 -2.67 10.81 16.68
N GLY A 221 -1.72 11.73 16.47
CA GLY A 221 -0.41 11.74 17.13
C GLY A 221 0.50 10.58 16.76
N ILE A 222 0.38 10.07 15.53
CA ILE A 222 1.17 8.94 15.04
C ILE A 222 2.06 9.28 13.82
N TYR A 223 1.95 10.49 13.27
CA TYR A 223 2.66 10.91 12.07
C TYR A 223 4.18 10.66 12.14
N ASP A 224 4.85 11.04 13.23
CA ASP A 224 6.31 10.90 13.39
C ASP A 224 6.78 9.43 13.54
N ARG A 225 5.83 8.50 13.68
CA ARG A 225 6.09 7.06 13.77
C ARG A 225 5.57 6.31 12.55
N SER A 226 5.07 7.04 11.57
CA SER A 226 4.46 6.52 10.34
C SER A 226 5.40 6.60 9.16
N VAL A 227 5.19 5.68 8.21
CA VAL A 227 5.66 5.76 6.84
C VAL A 227 4.45 5.97 5.93
N ILE A 228 4.57 6.93 5.01
CA ILE A 228 3.60 7.17 3.94
C ILE A 228 4.24 6.65 2.65
N LEU A 229 3.56 5.75 1.96
CA LEU A 229 3.97 5.18 0.69
C LEU A 229 2.89 5.45 -0.35
N LEU A 230 3.25 6.10 -1.44
CA LEU A 230 2.40 6.36 -2.60
C LEU A 230 2.91 5.53 -3.77
N SER A 231 2.01 4.88 -4.49
CA SER A 231 2.35 4.15 -5.71
C SER A 231 1.16 4.07 -6.65
N SER A 232 1.45 4.05 -7.95
CA SER A 232 0.45 3.75 -8.98
C SER A 232 0.70 2.37 -9.57
N ASP A 233 -0.34 1.75 -10.04
CA ASP A 233 -0.29 0.42 -10.67
C ASP A 233 0.13 0.49 -12.14
N HIS A 234 -0.41 1.41 -12.92
CA HIS A 234 -0.03 1.70 -14.30
C HIS A 234 -0.23 3.18 -14.61
N GLY A 235 0.19 3.61 -15.75
CA GLY A 235 -0.22 4.87 -16.37
C GLY A 235 -1.23 4.59 -17.50
N GLY A 236 -1.34 5.51 -18.46
CA GLY A 236 -2.25 5.34 -19.55
C GLY A 236 -1.85 6.15 -20.79
N PHE A 237 -2.52 5.90 -21.89
CA PHE A 237 -2.31 6.62 -23.14
C PHE A 237 -3.66 6.81 -23.85
N ASP A 238 -3.95 8.03 -24.31
CA ASP A 238 -5.23 8.40 -24.88
C ASP A 238 -6.36 8.11 -23.86
N HIS A 239 -7.23 7.17 -24.08
CA HIS A 239 -8.31 6.76 -23.17
C HIS A 239 -8.14 5.35 -22.61
N LEU A 240 -6.99 4.73 -22.82
CA LEU A 240 -6.76 3.32 -22.52
C LEU A 240 -5.42 3.07 -21.83
N HIS A 241 -5.26 1.86 -21.34
CA HIS A 241 -4.02 1.28 -20.84
C HIS A 241 -3.99 -0.22 -21.19
N GLY A 242 -2.92 -0.92 -20.87
CA GLY A 242 -2.73 -2.35 -21.18
C GLY A 242 -1.63 -2.59 -22.21
N GLY A 243 -1.10 -1.51 -22.80
CA GLY A 243 -0.02 -1.53 -23.80
C GLY A 243 1.37 -1.48 -23.19
N ILE A 244 2.32 -0.97 -24.00
CA ILE A 244 3.74 -0.93 -23.65
C ILE A 244 4.37 0.44 -23.91
N THR A 245 3.57 1.49 -24.03
CA THR A 245 4.12 2.84 -24.11
C THR A 245 4.80 3.22 -22.82
N MET A 246 5.76 4.13 -22.86
CA MET A 246 6.44 4.58 -21.64
C MET A 246 5.45 5.19 -20.65
N ASN A 247 4.44 5.89 -21.15
CA ASN A 247 3.41 6.53 -20.33
C ASN A 247 2.51 5.52 -19.60
N GLU A 248 2.32 4.33 -20.14
CA GLU A 248 1.62 3.22 -19.49
C GLU A 248 2.53 2.47 -18.52
N MET A 249 3.83 2.37 -18.82
CA MET A 249 4.77 1.50 -18.11
C MET A 249 5.55 2.16 -16.99
N GLU A 250 5.67 3.48 -16.98
CA GLU A 250 6.37 4.21 -15.94
C GLU A 250 5.41 4.92 -14.99
N THR A 251 5.56 4.66 -13.70
CA THR A 251 4.63 5.11 -12.68
C THR A 251 5.35 5.65 -11.44
N LEU A 252 4.61 6.40 -10.63
CA LEU A 252 5.07 6.94 -9.36
C LEU A 252 5.37 5.84 -8.34
N PHE A 253 6.48 5.97 -7.65
CA PHE A 253 6.73 5.49 -6.30
C PHE A 253 7.25 6.65 -5.47
N ALA A 254 6.66 6.89 -4.31
CA ALA A 254 7.19 7.85 -3.33
C ALA A 254 6.99 7.29 -1.92
N VAL A 255 7.99 7.49 -1.06
CA VAL A 255 7.95 7.02 0.32
C VAL A 255 8.66 8.01 1.23
N SER A 256 8.03 8.33 2.35
CA SER A 256 8.62 9.20 3.37
C SER A 256 8.20 8.80 4.78
N GLY A 257 8.89 9.29 5.80
CA GLY A 257 8.52 9.10 7.19
C GLY A 257 9.59 8.37 8.01
N LYS A 258 9.15 7.66 9.04
CA LYS A 258 10.03 7.07 10.05
C LYS A 258 10.99 6.02 9.47
N GLY A 259 12.30 6.25 9.61
CA GLY A 259 13.35 5.33 9.16
C GLY A 259 13.56 5.33 7.63
N ILE A 260 12.96 6.31 6.94
CA ILE A 260 13.17 6.56 5.51
C ILE A 260 14.17 7.72 5.36
N ARG A 261 15.21 7.50 4.57
CA ARG A 261 16.21 8.54 4.28
C ARG A 261 15.61 9.67 3.45
N LYS A 262 16.14 10.88 3.63
CA LYS A 262 15.83 12.01 2.75
C LYS A 262 16.77 11.96 1.54
N GLY A 263 16.42 11.10 0.57
CA GLY A 263 17.29 10.77 -0.54
C GLY A 263 16.89 11.37 -1.89
N GLY A 264 15.69 11.96 -2.00
CA GLY A 264 15.19 12.50 -3.26
C GLY A 264 14.95 11.39 -4.31
N LYS A 265 15.27 11.67 -5.57
CA LYS A 265 15.07 10.70 -6.68
C LYS A 265 15.95 9.47 -6.48
N LEU A 266 15.33 8.29 -6.58
CA LEU A 266 16.03 7.01 -6.55
C LEU A 266 16.82 6.79 -7.83
N GLU A 267 18.00 6.20 -7.68
CA GLU A 267 18.84 5.77 -8.78
C GLU A 267 18.49 4.32 -9.20
N GLY A 268 18.58 4.04 -10.50
CA GLY A 268 18.34 2.71 -11.05
C GLY A 268 16.87 2.37 -11.25
N THR A 269 16.63 1.16 -11.71
CA THR A 269 15.29 0.68 -12.06
C THR A 269 14.60 0.07 -10.84
N MET A 270 13.42 0.56 -10.52
CA MET A 270 12.50 -0.06 -9.57
C MET A 270 11.38 -0.77 -10.33
N MET A 271 11.06 -1.99 -9.93
CA MET A 271 9.98 -2.77 -10.51
C MET A 271 8.73 -2.71 -9.64
N GLN A 272 7.58 -2.95 -10.23
CA GLN A 272 6.29 -2.99 -9.54
C GLN A 272 6.30 -3.92 -8.32
N PHE A 273 6.92 -5.10 -8.47
CA PHE A 273 7.01 -6.11 -7.42
C PHE A 273 8.09 -5.84 -6.34
N ASP A 274 8.78 -4.68 -6.40
CA ASP A 274 9.70 -4.25 -5.33
C ASP A 274 8.97 -3.62 -4.13
N ILE A 275 7.67 -3.31 -4.28
CA ILE A 275 6.83 -2.72 -3.23
C ILE A 275 6.69 -3.66 -2.03
N ALA A 276 6.34 -4.94 -2.25
CA ALA A 276 6.17 -5.89 -1.16
C ALA A 276 7.44 -6.09 -0.32
N PRO A 277 8.64 -6.32 -0.92
CA PRO A 277 9.89 -6.38 -0.16
C PRO A 277 10.23 -5.07 0.57
N THR A 278 9.90 -3.91 -0.03
CA THR A 278 10.11 -2.60 0.62
C THR A 278 9.26 -2.47 1.89
N ILE A 279 7.96 -2.78 1.82
CA ILE A 279 7.08 -2.81 2.99
C ILE A 279 7.55 -3.88 3.98
N GLY A 280 7.93 -5.07 3.49
CA GLY A 280 8.45 -6.17 4.32
C GLY A 280 9.66 -5.75 5.15
N LYS A 281 10.57 -4.97 4.57
CA LYS A 281 11.74 -4.44 5.29
C LYS A 281 11.38 -3.42 6.37
N ILE A 282 10.29 -2.65 6.20
CA ILE A 282 9.77 -1.76 7.26
C ILE A 282 9.31 -2.59 8.46
N PHE A 283 8.60 -3.69 8.21
CA PHE A 283 8.09 -4.59 9.26
C PHE A 283 9.09 -5.65 9.73
N GLY A 284 10.34 -5.62 9.25
CA GLY A 284 11.37 -6.59 9.64
C GLY A 284 11.02 -8.03 9.24
N ILE A 285 10.27 -8.21 8.15
CA ILE A 285 9.88 -9.52 7.63
C ILE A 285 11.11 -10.15 6.98
N GLN A 286 11.36 -11.42 7.29
CA GLN A 286 12.33 -12.21 6.56
C GLN A 286 11.82 -12.46 5.14
N GLU A 287 12.59 -12.10 4.13
CA GLU A 287 12.19 -12.22 2.72
C GLU A 287 11.78 -13.65 2.37
N PRO A 288 10.52 -13.88 1.95
CA PRO A 288 10.10 -15.19 1.47
C PRO A 288 10.88 -15.62 0.23
N GLN A 289 11.21 -16.90 0.12
CA GLN A 289 12.01 -17.43 -1.00
C GLN A 289 11.34 -17.23 -2.38
N TYR A 290 10.03 -17.06 -2.43
CA TYR A 290 9.32 -16.82 -3.68
C TYR A 290 9.40 -15.37 -4.16
N TRP A 291 9.72 -14.37 -3.34
CA TRP A 291 9.88 -12.99 -3.80
C TRP A 291 10.96 -12.90 -4.89
N ARG A 292 10.69 -12.05 -5.88
CA ARG A 292 11.65 -11.69 -6.94
C ARG A 292 11.98 -10.21 -6.89
N GLY A 293 11.10 -9.42 -6.27
CA GLY A 293 11.37 -8.04 -5.93
C GLY A 293 12.49 -7.89 -4.91
N LYS A 294 13.05 -6.69 -4.86
CA LYS A 294 14.05 -6.27 -3.89
C LYS A 294 13.56 -5.02 -3.17
N ALA A 295 13.84 -4.94 -1.88
CA ALA A 295 13.52 -3.71 -1.15
C ALA A 295 14.25 -2.51 -1.77
N ALA A 296 13.51 -1.44 -2.06
CA ALA A 296 14.09 -0.21 -2.58
C ALA A 296 15.13 0.37 -1.60
N ASP A 297 16.13 1.06 -2.13
CA ASP A 297 17.18 1.71 -1.31
C ASP A 297 16.67 3.05 -0.75
N VAL A 298 15.79 2.97 0.25
CA VAL A 298 15.11 4.11 0.86
C VAL A 298 15.36 4.25 2.36
N PHE A 299 16.13 3.36 2.95
CA PHE A 299 16.28 3.27 4.41
C PHE A 299 17.50 4.02 4.92
N GLU A 300 17.36 4.59 6.14
CA GLU A 300 18.46 5.13 6.92
C GLU A 300 19.43 4.04 7.39
#